data_b8ce36b5dbe3ea7e405e8706f9d36adb
#
_entry.id   b8ce36b5dbe3ea7e405e8706f9d36adb
#
_cell.length_a   1.000
_cell.length_b   1.000
_cell.length_c   1.000
_cell.angle_alpha   90.00
_cell.angle_beta   90.00
_cell.angle_gamma   90.00
#
_symmetry.space_group_name_H-M   'P 1'
#
loop_
_entity.id
_entity.type
_entity.pdbx_description
1 polymer ?
#
loop_
_entity_poly.entity_id
_entity_poly.type
_entity_poly.pdbx_seq_one_letter_code
_entity_poly.pdbx_strand_id
1 'polypeptide(L)'
;IDRDWKKNDHPHSRAERIWDPEQAAVIRDRCRGKAGTVTEEKKPVTTVAPLLYDLTSLQREAANRYGFSAKRTLQLAQECYEKHKVLTYPRTDSRYLPEDYLGKVYGIVGTVAEQNPEFAPFARDILDNKRIKPNRRVFDTKKVSDHFAIIPTGKMEKLTGDAQKLFEMVMARFLAVFFPAAVFEDTRRTTLIT
;
A
#
# COMPACT_ATOMS: atom_id res chain seq x y z
N ILE A 1 12.01 -19.72 19.95
CA ILE A 1 10.60 -20.20 19.92
C ILE A 1 10.50 -21.31 20.96
N ASP A 2 9.62 -21.14 21.92
CA ASP A 2 9.33 -22.17 22.90
C ASP A 2 8.59 -23.33 22.23
N ARG A 3 9.23 -24.52 22.16
CA ARG A 3 8.65 -25.71 21.51
C ARG A 3 7.52 -26.34 22.34
N ASP A 4 7.51 -26.08 23.66
CA ASP A 4 6.55 -26.63 24.60
C ASP A 4 5.42 -25.63 24.91
N TRP A 5 5.41 -24.48 24.20
CA TRP A 5 4.41 -23.46 24.39
C TRP A 5 2.99 -23.98 24.12
N LYS A 6 2.12 -23.75 25.06
CA LYS A 6 0.67 -24.01 24.93
C LYS A 6 -0.07 -22.67 24.96
N LYS A 7 -1.06 -22.53 24.09
CA LYS A 7 -1.92 -21.35 24.07
C LYS A 7 -2.58 -21.20 25.44
N ASN A 8 -2.41 -20.06 26.07
CA ASN A 8 -3.08 -19.68 27.30
C ASN A 8 -4.07 -18.54 27.03
N ASP A 9 -4.86 -18.15 28.06
CA ASP A 9 -5.89 -17.11 27.93
C ASP A 9 -5.36 -15.68 27.80
N HIS A 10 -4.04 -15.50 27.84
CA HIS A 10 -3.47 -14.17 27.69
C HIS A 10 -3.51 -13.72 26.21
N PRO A 11 -4.12 -12.56 25.90
CA PRO A 11 -4.37 -12.13 24.51
C PRO A 11 -3.09 -11.94 23.67
N HIS A 12 -1.95 -11.74 24.33
CA HIS A 12 -0.64 -11.57 23.67
C HIS A 12 0.25 -12.82 23.74
N SER A 13 -0.26 -13.95 24.25
CA SER A 13 0.50 -15.20 24.32
C SER A 13 0.83 -15.72 22.92
N ARG A 14 2.11 -15.89 22.63
CA ARG A 14 2.67 -16.41 21.38
C ARG A 14 3.92 -17.21 21.67
N ALA A 15 4.15 -18.28 20.94
CA ALA A 15 5.33 -19.12 21.07
C ALA A 15 6.67 -18.36 20.89
N GLU A 16 6.64 -17.26 20.12
CA GLU A 16 7.79 -16.39 19.85
C GLU A 16 7.97 -15.24 20.85
N ARG A 17 7.12 -15.16 21.89
CA ARG A 17 7.15 -14.07 22.87
C ARG A 17 7.34 -14.61 24.28
N ILE A 18 8.35 -14.12 24.96
CA ILE A 18 8.67 -14.43 26.35
C ILE A 18 8.42 -13.15 27.15
N TRP A 19 7.48 -13.20 28.09
CA TRP A 19 7.09 -12.08 28.93
C TRP A 19 7.66 -12.17 30.34
N ASP A 20 8.11 -13.36 30.73
CA ASP A 20 8.75 -13.60 32.01
C ASP A 20 10.24 -13.18 31.95
N PRO A 21 10.68 -12.16 32.72
CA PRO A 21 12.05 -11.70 32.70
C PRO A 21 13.04 -12.75 33.22
N GLU A 22 12.66 -13.63 34.15
CA GLU A 22 13.52 -14.69 34.67
C GLU A 22 13.78 -15.74 33.60
N GLN A 23 12.71 -16.17 32.87
CA GLN A 23 12.83 -17.09 31.75
C GLN A 23 13.68 -16.48 30.63
N ALA A 24 13.49 -15.22 30.32
CA ALA A 24 14.31 -14.50 29.31
C ALA A 24 15.79 -14.45 29.72
N ALA A 25 16.08 -14.21 31.01
CA ALA A 25 17.45 -14.19 31.54
C ALA A 25 18.11 -15.58 31.42
N VAL A 26 17.40 -16.64 31.79
CA VAL A 26 17.90 -18.04 31.67
C VAL A 26 18.26 -18.36 30.23
N ILE A 27 17.40 -18.01 29.26
CA ILE A 27 17.68 -18.25 27.83
C ILE A 27 18.89 -17.44 27.37
N ARG A 28 18.95 -16.14 27.74
CA ARG A 28 20.09 -15.27 27.42
C ARG A 28 21.41 -15.88 27.93
N ASP A 29 21.44 -16.32 29.18
CA ASP A 29 22.65 -16.80 29.82
C ASP A 29 23.08 -18.18 29.28
N ARG A 30 22.12 -19.02 28.87
CA ARG A 30 22.38 -20.26 28.14
C ARG A 30 23.01 -20.02 26.76
N CYS A 31 22.65 -18.93 26.08
CA CYS A 31 23.13 -18.60 24.74
C CYS A 31 24.44 -17.82 24.76
N ARG A 32 24.76 -17.13 25.85
CA ARG A 32 25.88 -16.19 25.92
C ARG A 32 27.22 -16.92 25.76
N GLY A 33 28.03 -16.45 24.80
CA GLY A 33 29.36 -16.97 24.56
C GLY A 33 29.42 -18.35 23.90
N LYS A 34 28.29 -18.93 23.52
CA LYS A 34 28.23 -20.19 22.79
C LYS A 34 28.19 -19.99 21.27
N ALA A 35 28.82 -20.90 20.57
CA ALA A 35 28.66 -20.99 19.13
C ALA A 35 27.28 -21.56 18.76
N GLY A 36 26.68 -21.07 17.68
CA GLY A 36 25.43 -21.60 17.16
C GLY A 36 25.55 -21.96 15.67
N THR A 37 24.81 -22.97 15.27
CA THR A 37 24.66 -23.32 13.85
C THR A 37 23.55 -22.47 13.26
N VAL A 38 23.87 -21.73 12.19
CA VAL A 38 22.91 -20.86 11.47
C VAL A 38 22.47 -21.56 10.19
N THR A 39 21.17 -21.67 10.01
CA THR A 39 20.55 -22.13 8.76
C THR A 39 19.75 -21.00 8.16
N GLU A 40 19.93 -20.72 6.88
CA GLU A 40 19.15 -19.74 6.12
C GLU A 40 18.33 -20.43 5.03
N GLU A 41 17.05 -20.13 5.00
CA GLU A 41 16.15 -20.49 3.93
C GLU A 41 15.71 -19.25 3.20
N LYS A 42 15.84 -19.20 1.88
CA LYS A 42 15.44 -18.08 1.04
C LYS A 42 14.28 -18.50 0.15
N LYS A 43 13.22 -17.71 0.14
CA LYS A 43 12.02 -17.98 -0.68
C LYS A 43 11.59 -16.72 -1.40
N PRO A 44 11.34 -16.79 -2.73
CA PRO A 44 10.74 -15.68 -3.44
C PRO A 44 9.29 -15.47 -2.97
N VAL A 45 8.94 -14.23 -2.63
CA VAL A 45 7.59 -13.82 -2.25
C VAL A 45 7.14 -12.69 -3.16
N THR A 46 5.93 -12.80 -3.70
CA THR A 46 5.37 -11.77 -4.57
C THR A 46 4.30 -10.97 -3.83
N THR A 47 4.34 -9.65 -3.97
CA THR A 47 3.36 -8.74 -3.39
C THR A 47 2.77 -7.85 -4.49
N VAL A 48 1.47 -7.97 -4.72
CA VAL A 48 0.75 -7.12 -5.67
C VAL A 48 0.48 -5.74 -5.04
N ALA A 49 0.46 -4.69 -5.86
CA ALA A 49 0.07 -3.37 -5.40
C ALA A 49 -1.34 -3.41 -4.75
N PRO A 50 -1.61 -2.68 -3.67
CA PRO A 50 -2.95 -2.57 -3.12
C PRO A 50 -3.95 -2.02 -4.14
N LEU A 51 -5.25 -2.25 -3.94
CA LEU A 51 -6.31 -1.68 -4.78
C LEU A 51 -6.31 -0.15 -4.71
N LEU A 52 -7.03 0.50 -5.64
CA LEU A 52 -7.29 1.93 -5.61
C LEU A 52 -7.93 2.35 -4.29
N TYR A 53 -7.97 3.64 -4.00
CA TYR A 53 -8.54 4.15 -2.75
C TYR A 53 -10.06 4.28 -2.82
N ASP A 54 -10.72 3.77 -1.78
CA ASP A 54 -11.95 4.31 -1.21
C ASP A 54 -11.61 5.35 -0.13
N LEU A 55 -12.60 6.04 0.42
CA LEU A 55 -12.36 7.04 1.46
C LEU A 55 -11.68 6.45 2.70
N THR A 56 -12.13 5.30 3.16
CA THR A 56 -11.61 4.66 4.38
C THR A 56 -10.14 4.26 4.25
N SER A 57 -9.75 3.65 3.13
CA SER A 57 -8.35 3.27 2.90
C SER A 57 -7.45 4.49 2.68
N LEU A 58 -7.97 5.55 2.04
CA LEU A 58 -7.25 6.82 1.91
C LEU A 58 -6.98 7.44 3.28
N GLN A 59 -7.99 7.52 4.15
CA GLN A 59 -7.85 8.05 5.51
C GLN A 59 -6.86 7.24 6.34
N ARG A 60 -6.91 5.92 6.27
CA ARG A 60 -6.00 5.03 7.00
C ARG A 60 -4.55 5.24 6.57
N GLU A 61 -4.29 5.31 5.28
CA GLU A 61 -2.93 5.49 4.79
C GLU A 61 -2.40 6.91 5.04
N ALA A 62 -3.24 7.93 4.90
CA ALA A 62 -2.89 9.31 5.23
C ALA A 62 -2.57 9.48 6.73
N ALA A 63 -3.31 8.80 7.61
CA ALA A 63 -3.00 8.76 9.04
C ALA A 63 -1.66 8.10 9.32
N ASN A 64 -1.39 6.96 8.69
CA ASN A 64 -0.13 6.22 8.89
C ASN A 64 1.10 6.97 8.34
N ARG A 65 0.98 7.65 7.19
CA ARG A 65 2.11 8.33 6.55
C ARG A 65 2.36 9.73 7.06
N TYR A 66 1.28 10.47 7.33
CA TYR A 66 1.35 11.91 7.62
C TYR A 66 0.71 12.32 8.95
N GLY A 67 0.12 11.38 9.69
CA GLY A 67 -0.59 11.68 10.93
C GLY A 67 -1.91 12.46 10.71
N PHE A 68 -2.46 12.45 9.49
CA PHE A 68 -3.69 13.17 9.21
C PHE A 68 -4.89 12.49 9.88
N SER A 69 -5.74 13.28 10.56
CA SER A 69 -7.01 12.77 11.04
C SER A 69 -7.95 12.43 9.86
N ALA A 70 -8.92 11.55 10.08
CA ALA A 70 -9.94 11.21 9.07
C ALA A 70 -10.67 12.46 8.55
N LYS A 71 -11.00 13.41 9.44
CA LYS A 71 -11.62 14.69 9.09
C LYS A 71 -10.71 15.53 8.18
N ARG A 72 -9.42 15.65 8.53
CA ARG A 72 -8.44 16.40 7.73
C ARG A 72 -8.26 15.80 6.36
N THR A 73 -8.13 14.47 6.28
CA THR A 73 -7.99 13.75 5.00
C THR A 73 -9.18 13.99 4.08
N LEU A 74 -10.41 13.91 4.61
CA LEU A 74 -11.62 14.20 3.83
C LEU A 74 -11.67 15.65 3.35
N GLN A 75 -11.32 16.62 4.20
CA GLN A 75 -11.28 18.04 3.81
C GLN A 75 -10.31 18.27 2.65
N LEU A 76 -9.10 17.71 2.73
CA LEU A 76 -8.10 17.82 1.66
C LEU A 76 -8.56 17.13 0.36
N ALA A 77 -9.15 15.95 0.46
CA ALA A 77 -9.69 15.24 -0.70
C ALA A 77 -10.85 16.01 -1.35
N GLN A 78 -11.74 16.62 -0.55
CA GLN A 78 -12.80 17.50 -1.06
C GLN A 78 -12.22 18.75 -1.71
N GLU A 79 -11.20 19.38 -1.13
CA GLU A 79 -10.51 20.53 -1.74
C GLU A 79 -9.90 20.14 -3.10
N CYS A 80 -9.22 18.99 -3.20
CA CYS A 80 -8.68 18.45 -4.45
C CYS A 80 -9.78 18.19 -5.50
N TYR A 81 -10.96 17.73 -5.07
CA TYR A 81 -12.10 17.48 -5.95
C TYR A 81 -12.85 18.77 -6.33
N GLU A 82 -13.24 19.60 -5.35
CA GLU A 82 -14.16 20.72 -5.58
C GLU A 82 -13.46 21.96 -6.14
N LYS A 83 -12.30 22.31 -5.56
CA LYS A 83 -11.57 23.53 -5.91
C LYS A 83 -10.58 23.27 -7.05
N HIS A 84 -9.72 22.28 -6.90
CA HIS A 84 -8.63 22.01 -7.83
C HIS A 84 -9.05 21.12 -9.00
N LYS A 85 -10.08 20.30 -8.85
CA LYS A 85 -10.58 19.35 -9.86
C LYS A 85 -9.54 18.31 -10.29
N VAL A 86 -8.58 17.99 -9.41
CA VAL A 86 -7.48 17.05 -9.69
C VAL A 86 -7.76 15.62 -9.25
N LEU A 87 -8.75 15.41 -8.35
CA LEU A 87 -9.20 14.09 -7.91
C LEU A 87 -10.68 13.86 -8.27
N THR A 88 -11.08 12.60 -8.36
CA THR A 88 -12.47 12.18 -8.44
C THR A 88 -13.19 12.35 -7.10
N TYR A 89 -14.51 12.15 -7.08
CA TYR A 89 -15.34 12.33 -5.90
C TYR A 89 -14.84 11.49 -4.70
N PRO A 90 -14.54 12.11 -3.54
CA PRO A 90 -13.84 11.41 -2.47
C PRO A 90 -14.73 10.59 -1.54
N ARG A 91 -16.05 10.81 -1.53
CA ARG A 91 -16.97 10.05 -0.66
C ARG A 91 -17.45 8.81 -1.38
N THR A 92 -16.56 7.84 -1.52
CA THR A 92 -16.85 6.56 -2.16
C THR A 92 -16.37 5.41 -1.28
N ASP A 93 -17.06 4.29 -1.34
CA ASP A 93 -16.70 3.01 -0.76
C ASP A 93 -16.10 2.05 -1.79
N SER A 94 -16.14 2.42 -3.08
CA SER A 94 -15.59 1.62 -4.15
C SER A 94 -14.08 1.83 -4.31
N ARG A 95 -13.40 0.72 -4.64
CA ARG A 95 -11.95 0.67 -4.93
C ARG A 95 -11.70 0.23 -6.37
N TYR A 96 -12.71 0.33 -7.21
CA TYR A 96 -12.73 -0.16 -8.58
C TYR A 96 -13.16 0.96 -9.53
N LEU A 97 -12.81 0.78 -10.80
CA LEU A 97 -13.24 1.62 -11.91
C LEU A 97 -14.28 0.85 -12.76
N PRO A 98 -15.20 1.55 -13.42
CA PRO A 98 -16.05 0.94 -14.44
C PRO A 98 -15.21 0.41 -15.61
N GLU A 99 -15.67 -0.64 -16.29
CA GLU A 99 -14.94 -1.25 -17.40
C GLU A 99 -14.74 -0.29 -18.59
N ASP A 100 -15.68 0.61 -18.83
CA ASP A 100 -15.62 1.65 -19.87
C ASP A 100 -14.63 2.78 -19.55
N TYR A 101 -14.08 2.80 -18.31
CA TYR A 101 -13.11 3.80 -17.90
C TYR A 101 -11.68 3.54 -18.42
N LEU A 102 -11.45 2.37 -19.04
CA LEU A 102 -10.14 1.97 -19.55
C LEU A 102 -9.51 3.03 -20.47
N GLY A 103 -10.26 3.57 -21.42
CA GLY A 103 -9.77 4.61 -22.35
C GLY A 103 -9.41 5.92 -21.64
N LYS A 104 -10.20 6.30 -20.62
CA LYS A 104 -9.90 7.50 -19.80
C LYS A 104 -8.63 7.33 -18.99
N VAL A 105 -8.38 6.13 -18.47
CA VAL A 105 -7.15 5.81 -17.73
C VAL A 105 -5.92 5.99 -18.61
N TYR A 106 -5.97 5.55 -19.87
CA TYR A 106 -4.88 5.82 -20.84
C TYR A 106 -4.61 7.32 -20.99
N GLY A 107 -5.66 8.13 -21.14
CA GLY A 107 -5.55 9.59 -21.25
C GLY A 107 -4.93 10.21 -19.98
N ILE A 108 -5.38 9.79 -18.80
CA ILE A 108 -4.83 10.27 -17.51
C ILE A 108 -3.34 9.95 -17.40
N VAL A 109 -2.95 8.70 -17.66
CA VAL A 109 -1.54 8.27 -17.59
C VAL A 109 -0.69 9.02 -18.64
N GLY A 110 -1.23 9.26 -19.83
CA GLY A 110 -0.58 10.09 -20.86
C GLY A 110 -0.30 11.51 -20.37
N THR A 111 -1.30 12.16 -19.78
CA THR A 111 -1.11 13.50 -19.19
C THR A 111 -0.07 13.51 -18.07
N VAL A 112 -0.06 12.49 -17.22
CA VAL A 112 0.97 12.36 -16.16
C VAL A 112 2.36 12.22 -16.77
N ALA A 113 2.52 11.44 -17.84
CA ALA A 113 3.80 11.25 -18.53
C ALA A 113 4.36 12.53 -19.14
N GLU A 114 3.48 13.45 -19.53
CA GLU A 114 3.84 14.73 -20.16
C GLU A 114 4.05 15.86 -19.15
N GLN A 115 3.19 15.96 -18.14
CA GLN A 115 3.05 17.16 -17.32
C GLN A 115 3.49 17.02 -15.87
N ASN A 116 3.79 15.80 -15.39
CA ASN A 116 4.23 15.59 -14.01
C ASN A 116 5.63 14.99 -13.96
N PRO A 117 6.70 15.81 -13.80
CA PRO A 117 8.07 15.33 -13.85
C PRO A 117 8.42 14.23 -12.86
N GLU A 118 7.79 14.24 -11.67
CA GLU A 118 8.03 13.25 -10.61
C GLU A 118 7.48 11.87 -10.99
N PHE A 119 6.27 11.82 -11.54
CA PHE A 119 5.59 10.58 -11.90
C PHE A 119 5.74 10.18 -13.38
N ALA A 120 6.27 11.07 -14.22
CA ALA A 120 6.45 10.82 -15.65
C ALA A 120 7.23 9.54 -15.97
N PRO A 121 8.34 9.20 -15.28
CA PRO A 121 9.06 7.94 -15.57
C PRO A 121 8.19 6.71 -15.39
N PHE A 122 7.37 6.67 -14.35
CA PHE A 122 6.44 5.56 -14.07
C PHE A 122 5.31 5.51 -15.08
N ALA A 123 4.74 6.67 -15.43
CA ALA A 123 3.66 6.75 -16.40
C ALA A 123 4.12 6.33 -17.80
N ARG A 124 5.32 6.72 -18.23
CA ARG A 124 5.93 6.27 -19.49
C ARG A 124 6.15 4.75 -19.50
N ASP A 125 6.74 4.18 -18.44
CA ASP A 125 6.91 2.73 -18.33
C ASP A 125 5.57 1.96 -18.44
N ILE A 126 4.49 2.50 -17.87
CA ILE A 126 3.15 1.91 -17.99
C ILE A 126 2.68 1.92 -19.46
N LEU A 127 2.88 3.03 -20.18
CA LEU A 127 2.44 3.17 -21.57
C LEU A 127 3.31 2.33 -22.51
N ASP A 128 4.63 2.43 -22.42
CA ASP A 128 5.60 1.75 -23.27
C ASP A 128 5.46 0.22 -23.17
N ASN A 129 5.24 -0.28 -21.97
CA ASN A 129 5.05 -1.71 -21.71
C ASN A 129 3.58 -2.15 -21.81
N LYS A 130 2.66 -1.29 -22.24
CA LYS A 130 1.22 -1.58 -22.42
C LYS A 130 0.62 -2.24 -21.18
N ARG A 131 0.90 -1.70 -19.98
CA ARG A 131 0.50 -2.31 -18.71
C ARG A 131 -0.97 -2.09 -18.37
N ILE A 132 -1.63 -1.10 -18.99
CA ILE A 132 -3.07 -0.86 -18.81
C ILE A 132 -3.83 -1.90 -19.63
N LYS A 133 -4.42 -2.87 -18.96
CA LYS A 133 -5.19 -3.96 -19.59
C LYS A 133 -6.50 -4.15 -18.85
N PRO A 134 -7.56 -4.63 -19.52
CA PRO A 134 -8.77 -5.05 -18.84
C PRO A 134 -8.43 -6.12 -17.80
N ASN A 135 -8.67 -5.83 -16.54
CA ASN A 135 -8.56 -6.81 -15.46
C ASN A 135 -9.55 -6.47 -14.35
N ARG A 136 -10.18 -7.49 -13.79
CA ARG A 136 -11.21 -7.34 -12.75
C ARG A 136 -10.69 -6.88 -11.40
N ARG A 137 -9.38 -6.75 -11.26
CA ARG A 137 -8.78 -6.20 -10.06
C ARG A 137 -8.86 -4.67 -10.02
N VAL A 138 -8.90 -4.03 -11.18
CA VAL A 138 -8.98 -2.56 -11.31
C VAL A 138 -10.32 -2.16 -11.92
N PHE A 139 -10.76 -2.87 -12.97
CA PHE A 139 -11.97 -2.55 -13.73
C PHE A 139 -13.05 -3.62 -13.46
N ASP A 140 -14.01 -3.28 -12.62
CA ASP A 140 -15.13 -4.17 -12.27
C ASP A 140 -16.36 -3.33 -11.97
N THR A 141 -17.19 -3.10 -13.00
CA THR A 141 -18.41 -2.28 -12.89
C THR A 141 -19.36 -2.79 -11.81
N LYS A 142 -19.41 -4.11 -11.56
CA LYS A 142 -20.28 -4.70 -10.53
C LYS A 142 -19.89 -4.32 -9.10
N LYS A 143 -18.67 -3.85 -8.91
CA LYS A 143 -18.13 -3.40 -7.60
C LYS A 143 -18.06 -1.89 -7.48
N VAL A 144 -18.60 -1.18 -8.43
CA VAL A 144 -18.80 0.26 -8.37
C VAL A 144 -20.25 0.49 -7.92
N SER A 145 -20.39 1.23 -6.81
CA SER A 145 -21.69 1.71 -6.32
C SER A 145 -22.07 3.02 -7.02
N ASP A 146 -22.49 4.04 -6.31
CA ASP A 146 -22.83 5.35 -6.89
C ASP A 146 -21.59 6.07 -7.46
N HIS A 147 -20.42 5.83 -6.86
CA HIS A 147 -19.16 6.43 -7.26
C HIS A 147 -18.05 5.38 -7.32
N PHE A 148 -17.14 5.55 -8.27
CA PHE A 148 -15.95 4.70 -8.39
C PHE A 148 -14.80 5.20 -7.50
N ALA A 149 -13.67 4.50 -7.52
CA ALA A 149 -12.50 4.77 -6.70
C ALA A 149 -11.96 6.20 -6.84
N ILE A 150 -11.25 6.66 -5.80
CA ILE A 150 -10.56 7.96 -5.80
C ILE A 150 -9.29 7.84 -6.65
N ILE A 151 -9.25 8.56 -7.76
CA ILE A 151 -8.12 8.60 -8.71
C ILE A 151 -7.87 10.03 -9.18
N PRO A 152 -6.69 10.32 -9.79
CA PRO A 152 -6.45 11.56 -10.51
C PRO A 152 -7.41 11.71 -11.70
N THR A 153 -7.79 12.95 -12.01
CA THR A 153 -8.66 13.25 -13.16
C THR A 153 -7.90 13.43 -14.47
N GLY A 154 -6.58 13.56 -14.39
CA GLY A 154 -5.72 13.99 -15.50
C GLY A 154 -5.46 15.50 -15.51
N LYS A 155 -6.22 16.30 -14.77
CA LYS A 155 -5.87 17.70 -14.58
C LYS A 155 -4.62 17.82 -13.73
N MET A 156 -3.61 18.53 -14.21
CA MET A 156 -2.40 18.84 -13.47
C MET A 156 -2.46 20.28 -12.99
N GLU A 157 -2.30 20.47 -11.69
CA GLU A 157 -2.26 21.79 -11.05
C GLU A 157 -1.21 21.78 -9.95
N LYS A 158 -0.49 22.87 -9.76
CA LYS A 158 0.49 23.00 -8.71
C LYS A 158 -0.23 23.13 -7.36
N LEU A 159 -0.27 22.05 -6.62
CA LEU A 159 -0.73 22.03 -5.24
C LEU A 159 0.41 22.35 -4.28
N THR A 160 0.10 22.64 -3.03
CA THR A 160 1.09 22.91 -1.97
C THR A 160 0.68 22.26 -0.65
N GLY A 161 1.67 22.07 0.24
CA GLY A 161 1.43 21.61 1.61
C GLY A 161 0.75 20.23 1.69
N ASP A 162 -0.27 20.12 2.53
CA ASP A 162 -0.93 18.83 2.79
C ASP A 162 -1.78 18.34 1.60
N ALA A 163 -2.34 19.26 0.80
CA ALA A 163 -3.10 18.89 -0.39
C ALA A 163 -2.19 18.22 -1.44
N GLN A 164 -0.96 18.73 -1.63
CA GLN A 164 0.06 18.12 -2.47
C GLN A 164 0.40 16.69 -2.01
N LYS A 165 0.68 16.51 -0.71
CA LYS A 165 1.00 15.19 -0.14
C LYS A 165 -0.11 14.17 -0.38
N LEU A 166 -1.38 14.59 -0.19
CA LEU A 166 -2.53 13.71 -0.42
C LEU A 166 -2.66 13.35 -1.89
N PHE A 167 -2.53 14.33 -2.79
CA PHE A 167 -2.59 14.11 -4.23
C PHE A 167 -1.49 13.14 -4.71
N GLU A 168 -0.25 13.35 -4.28
CA GLU A 168 0.87 12.46 -4.61
C GLU A 168 0.64 11.02 -4.12
N MET A 169 0.07 10.87 -2.92
CA MET A 169 -0.28 9.55 -2.40
C MET A 169 -1.33 8.85 -3.27
N VAL A 170 -2.34 9.58 -3.74
CA VAL A 170 -3.36 9.04 -4.65
C VAL A 170 -2.76 8.73 -6.01
N MET A 171 -1.91 9.61 -6.56
CA MET A 171 -1.21 9.42 -7.83
C MET A 171 -0.32 8.18 -7.80
N ALA A 172 0.49 8.03 -6.76
CA ALA A 172 1.36 6.87 -6.59
C ALA A 172 0.55 5.56 -6.56
N ARG A 173 -0.58 5.54 -5.83
CA ARG A 173 -1.47 4.39 -5.76
C ARG A 173 -2.12 4.09 -7.11
N PHE A 174 -2.57 5.11 -7.82
CA PHE A 174 -3.18 4.98 -9.14
C PHE A 174 -2.22 4.38 -10.17
N LEU A 175 -0.97 4.81 -10.19
CA LEU A 175 0.03 4.24 -11.09
C LEU A 175 0.43 2.82 -10.66
N ALA A 176 0.59 2.59 -9.36
CA ALA A 176 1.06 1.31 -8.82
C ALA A 176 0.18 0.11 -9.20
N VAL A 177 -1.14 0.29 -9.38
CA VAL A 177 -2.04 -0.82 -9.73
C VAL A 177 -1.79 -1.41 -11.11
N PHE A 178 -1.06 -0.69 -11.99
CA PHE A 178 -0.70 -1.14 -13.34
C PHE A 178 0.68 -1.81 -13.40
N PHE A 179 1.45 -1.76 -12.31
CA PHE A 179 2.74 -2.46 -12.25
C PHE A 179 2.55 -3.95 -11.92
N PRO A 180 3.50 -4.80 -12.36
CA PRO A 180 3.53 -6.20 -11.95
C PRO A 180 3.71 -6.31 -10.43
N ALA A 181 3.46 -7.49 -9.89
CA ALA A 181 3.77 -7.78 -8.50
C ALA A 181 5.26 -7.56 -8.21
N ALA A 182 5.56 -6.90 -7.09
CA ALA A 182 6.93 -6.81 -6.61
C ALA A 182 7.41 -8.18 -6.12
N VAL A 183 8.64 -8.54 -6.47
CA VAL A 183 9.27 -9.79 -6.03
C VAL A 183 10.27 -9.45 -4.94
N PHE A 184 10.12 -10.09 -3.79
CA PHE A 184 11.01 -10.00 -2.65
C PHE A 184 11.65 -11.36 -2.40
N GLU A 185 12.83 -11.38 -1.80
CA GLU A 185 13.42 -12.57 -1.22
C GLU A 185 13.17 -12.56 0.28
N ASP A 186 12.32 -13.47 0.76
CA ASP A 186 12.12 -13.66 2.20
C ASP A 186 13.20 -14.60 2.73
N THR A 187 14.03 -14.11 3.64
CA THR A 187 15.12 -14.86 4.27
C THR A 187 14.74 -15.21 5.69
N ARG A 188 14.53 -16.48 5.93
CA ARG A 188 14.33 -17.03 7.27
C ARG A 188 15.65 -17.57 7.81
N ARG A 189 16.16 -16.91 8.86
CA ARG A 189 17.36 -17.35 9.57
C ARG A 189 16.98 -18.05 10.88
N THR A 190 17.46 -19.26 11.07
CA THR A 190 17.32 -20.01 12.32
C THR A 190 18.68 -20.26 12.91
N THR A 191 18.90 -19.88 14.17
CA THR A 191 20.14 -20.17 14.91
C THR A 191 19.83 -21.22 15.97
N LEU A 192 20.55 -22.34 15.93
CA LEU A 192 20.46 -23.40 16.93
C LEU A 192 21.73 -23.33 17.80
N ILE A 193 21.53 -23.23 19.12
CA ILE A 193 22.61 -23.25 20.13
C ILE A 193 22.40 -24.51 20.94
N THR A 194 23.43 -25.36 20.94
CA THR A 194 23.48 -26.64 21.68
C THR A 194 24.29 -26.50 22.96
#